data_e7c96496fb12eac7d98ab504b923de89
#
_entry.id   e7c96496fb12eac7d98ab504b923de89
#
_cell.length_a   1.000
_cell.length_b   1.000
_cell.length_c   1.000
_cell.angle_alpha   90.00
_cell.angle_beta   90.00
_cell.angle_gamma   90.00
#
_symmetry.space_group_name_H-M   'P 1'
#
loop_
_entity.id
_entity.type
_entity.pdbx_description
1 polymer ?
#
loop_
_entity_poly.entity_id
_entity_poly.type
_entity_poly.pdbx_seq_one_letter_code
_entity_poly.pdbx_strand_id
1 'polypeptide(L)'
;MSLNKVMLIGNVGKDPEVCYLESNPAQQGPAPKVASFPLATSERYKDRNGNLQENTEWHNVVVWRGLADTVEKFVKKGTQLYVEGKLKTRSWTDQTGAKRYTTEVVADVIQLLGKRSDNPAASGYAAPGQNGGYQQPAYQQPAAQPAAPEYPSDPGDDLPF
;
A
#
# COMPACT_ATOMS: atom_id res chain seq x y z
N MET A 1 17.19 -25.35 15.30
CA MET A 1 16.74 -23.96 15.07
C MET A 1 15.60 -23.96 14.09
N SER A 2 14.60 -23.11 14.27
CA SER A 2 13.45 -22.97 13.35
C SER A 2 13.28 -21.51 12.93
N LEU A 3 12.79 -21.27 11.71
CA LEU A 3 12.47 -19.95 11.18
C LEU A 3 10.94 -19.85 10.96
N ASN A 4 10.33 -18.77 11.43
CA ASN A 4 8.93 -18.43 11.16
C ASN A 4 8.89 -16.93 10.82
N LYS A 5 8.95 -16.61 9.53
CA LYS A 5 8.97 -15.25 9.02
C LYS A 5 8.08 -15.14 7.77
N VAL A 6 7.28 -14.10 7.72
CA VAL A 6 6.42 -13.75 6.59
C VAL A 6 6.72 -12.32 6.18
N MET A 7 6.78 -12.08 4.86
CA MET A 7 6.94 -10.77 4.25
C MET A 7 5.89 -10.63 3.15
N LEU A 8 5.05 -9.61 3.24
CA LEU A 8 3.94 -9.38 2.33
C LEU A 8 3.94 -7.94 1.83
N ILE A 9 3.63 -7.75 0.55
CA ILE A 9 3.24 -6.45 0.00
C ILE A 9 1.85 -6.61 -0.58
N GLY A 10 0.89 -5.83 -0.10
CA GLY A 10 -0.50 -5.97 -0.54
C GLY A 10 -1.34 -4.74 -0.23
N ASN A 11 -2.62 -4.84 -0.56
CA ASN A 11 -3.59 -3.78 -0.31
C ASN A 11 -4.58 -4.20 0.78
N VAL A 12 -4.92 -3.27 1.65
CA VAL A 12 -5.89 -3.48 2.73
C VAL A 12 -7.30 -3.62 2.16
N GLY A 13 -7.98 -4.72 2.46
CA GLY A 13 -9.29 -5.05 1.89
C GLY A 13 -10.47 -4.39 2.59
N LYS A 14 -10.35 -4.12 3.89
CA LYS A 14 -11.34 -3.43 4.73
C LYS A 14 -10.63 -2.49 5.68
N ASP A 15 -11.36 -1.50 6.20
CA ASP A 15 -10.84 -0.68 7.29
C ASP A 15 -10.46 -1.55 8.48
N PRO A 16 -9.33 -1.25 9.16
CA PRO A 16 -8.88 -2.02 10.31
C PRO A 16 -9.89 -2.02 11.45
N GLU A 17 -10.09 -3.17 12.05
CA GLU A 17 -10.85 -3.33 13.29
C GLU A 17 -9.90 -3.14 14.47
N VAL A 18 -10.18 -2.14 15.31
CA VAL A 18 -9.34 -1.80 16.47
C VAL A 18 -10.07 -2.18 17.73
N CYS A 19 -9.44 -3.03 18.56
CA CYS A 19 -9.91 -3.44 19.86
C CYS A 19 -8.99 -2.89 20.96
N TYR A 20 -9.61 -2.27 21.97
CA TYR A 20 -8.94 -1.84 23.19
C TYR A 20 -9.08 -2.96 24.22
N LEU A 21 -7.95 -3.49 24.69
CA LEU A 21 -7.95 -4.51 25.72
C LEU A 21 -8.06 -3.82 27.08
N GLU A 22 -8.73 -4.48 28.03
CA GLU A 22 -8.79 -3.97 29.40
C GLU A 22 -7.39 -3.82 29.98
N SER A 23 -7.10 -2.63 30.49
CA SER A 23 -5.86 -2.39 31.21
C SER A 23 -5.88 -3.13 32.53
N ASN A 24 -4.88 -3.96 32.77
CA ASN A 24 -4.68 -4.53 34.10
C ASN A 24 -4.36 -3.36 35.07
N PRO A 25 -5.13 -3.15 36.15
CA PRO A 25 -4.89 -2.06 37.08
C PRO A 25 -3.49 -2.08 37.75
N ALA A 26 -2.79 -3.20 37.66
CA ALA A 26 -1.38 -3.32 38.09
C ALA A 26 -0.36 -2.82 37.06
N GLN A 27 -0.76 -2.54 35.81
CA GLN A 27 0.13 -2.00 34.77
C GLN A 27 -0.15 -0.51 34.58
N GLN A 28 0.79 0.33 34.99
CA GLN A 28 0.78 1.77 34.71
C GLN A 28 1.07 1.95 33.20
N GLY A 29 0.06 2.38 32.43
CA GLY A 29 0.20 2.66 31.00
C GLY A 29 -1.15 2.65 30.27
N PRO A 30 -1.19 3.16 29.01
CA PRO A 30 -2.40 3.10 28.22
C PRO A 30 -2.81 1.66 27.94
N ALA A 31 -4.13 1.41 27.87
CA ALA A 31 -4.68 0.07 27.57
C ALA A 31 -4.02 -0.51 26.31
N PRO A 32 -3.59 -1.78 26.35
CA PRO A 32 -2.99 -2.40 25.18
C PRO A 32 -4.03 -2.48 24.06
N LYS A 33 -3.62 -2.05 22.86
CA LYS A 33 -4.46 -1.98 21.67
C LYS A 33 -4.04 -3.07 20.68
N VAL A 34 -5.01 -3.68 20.03
CA VAL A 34 -4.81 -4.60 18.92
C VAL A 34 -5.63 -4.12 17.73
N ALA A 35 -5.05 -4.18 16.54
CA ALA A 35 -5.78 -3.94 15.31
C ALA A 35 -5.64 -5.15 14.39
N SER A 36 -6.71 -5.45 13.63
CA SER A 36 -6.72 -6.52 12.65
C SER A 36 -7.35 -6.05 11.35
N PHE A 37 -6.79 -6.52 10.23
CA PHE A 37 -7.29 -6.21 8.90
C PHE A 37 -6.91 -7.30 7.89
N PRO A 38 -7.75 -7.51 6.84
CA PRO A 38 -7.40 -8.37 5.72
C PRO A 38 -6.46 -7.64 4.75
N LEU A 39 -5.38 -8.31 4.36
CA LEU A 39 -4.43 -7.84 3.35
C LEU A 39 -4.52 -8.73 2.11
N ALA A 40 -4.77 -8.15 0.94
CA ALA A 40 -4.80 -8.84 -0.34
C ALA A 40 -3.43 -8.79 -1.02
N THR A 41 -2.91 -9.95 -1.42
CA THR A 41 -1.77 -10.07 -2.32
C THR A 41 -2.25 -10.65 -3.64
N SER A 42 -1.99 -9.99 -4.77
CA SER A 42 -2.43 -10.44 -6.09
C SER A 42 -1.23 -10.76 -6.97
N GLU A 43 -1.30 -11.88 -7.66
CA GLU A 43 -0.35 -12.28 -8.69
C GLU A 43 -1.04 -12.45 -10.03
N ARG A 44 -0.35 -12.11 -11.12
CA ARG A 44 -0.86 -12.24 -12.47
C ARG A 44 0.03 -13.19 -13.24
N TYR A 45 -0.57 -14.19 -13.85
CA TYR A 45 0.13 -15.17 -14.68
C TYR A 45 -0.65 -15.46 -15.96
N LYS A 46 0.04 -16.00 -16.96
CA LYS A 46 -0.62 -16.49 -18.18
C LYS A 46 -0.88 -17.98 -18.02
N ASP A 47 -2.11 -18.41 -18.31
CA ASP A 47 -2.48 -19.83 -18.37
C ASP A 47 -1.87 -20.50 -19.62
N ARG A 48 -2.07 -21.82 -19.74
CA ARG A 48 -1.55 -22.62 -20.88
C ARG A 48 -2.12 -22.17 -22.23
N ASN A 49 -3.24 -21.46 -22.23
CA ASN A 49 -3.91 -20.93 -23.42
C ASN A 49 -3.50 -19.50 -23.75
N GLY A 50 -2.58 -18.91 -22.97
CA GLY A 50 -2.12 -17.53 -23.13
C GLY A 50 -3.02 -16.45 -22.50
N ASN A 51 -4.11 -16.83 -21.83
CA ASN A 51 -5.01 -15.90 -21.17
C ASN A 51 -4.39 -15.38 -19.87
N LEU A 52 -4.55 -14.09 -19.61
CA LEU A 52 -4.12 -13.48 -18.36
C LEU A 52 -5.06 -13.87 -17.22
N GLN A 53 -4.52 -14.49 -16.18
CA GLN A 53 -5.23 -14.85 -14.95
C GLN A 53 -4.71 -14.00 -13.80
N GLU A 54 -5.62 -13.65 -12.88
CA GLU A 54 -5.26 -12.96 -11.63
C GLU A 54 -5.75 -13.81 -10.45
N ASN A 55 -4.84 -14.11 -9.55
CA ASN A 55 -5.14 -14.82 -8.30
C ASN A 55 -4.88 -13.89 -7.12
N THR A 56 -5.82 -13.82 -6.18
CA THR A 56 -5.72 -12.97 -4.98
C THR A 56 -5.82 -13.83 -3.73
N GLU A 57 -4.78 -13.75 -2.90
CA GLU A 57 -4.74 -14.39 -1.59
C GLU A 57 -5.03 -13.37 -0.48
N TRP A 58 -5.84 -13.78 0.49
CA TRP A 58 -6.23 -12.95 1.62
C TRP A 58 -5.51 -13.39 2.89
N HIS A 59 -4.78 -12.45 3.49
CA HIS A 59 -4.04 -12.67 4.72
C HIS A 59 -4.68 -11.87 5.86
N ASN A 60 -4.99 -12.55 6.97
CA ASN A 60 -5.45 -11.85 8.18
C ASN A 60 -4.23 -11.34 8.96
N VAL A 61 -4.06 -10.03 9.01
CA VAL A 61 -2.93 -9.36 9.68
C VAL A 61 -3.39 -8.83 11.02
N VAL A 62 -2.61 -9.10 12.06
CA VAL A 62 -2.85 -8.65 13.44
C VAL A 62 -1.63 -7.87 13.92
N VAL A 63 -1.89 -6.69 14.46
CA VAL A 63 -0.86 -5.78 15.01
C VAL A 63 -1.17 -5.40 16.44
N TRP A 64 -0.15 -5.14 17.22
CA TRP A 64 -0.25 -4.88 18.65
C TRP A 64 0.35 -3.54 19.05
N ARG A 65 -0.17 -2.92 20.10
CA ARG A 65 0.39 -1.74 20.77
C ARG A 65 0.66 -0.58 19.79
N GLY A 66 1.89 -0.05 19.75
CA GLY A 66 2.26 1.11 18.94
C GLY A 66 2.03 0.94 17.43
N LEU A 67 2.14 -0.29 16.88
CA LEU A 67 1.75 -0.57 15.50
C LEU A 67 0.25 -0.45 15.29
N ALA A 68 -0.57 -0.83 16.28
CA ALA A 68 -2.02 -0.67 16.21
C ALA A 68 -2.42 0.82 16.20
N ASP A 69 -1.67 1.69 16.91
CA ASP A 69 -1.88 3.15 16.85
C ASP A 69 -1.59 3.72 15.46
N THR A 70 -0.53 3.23 14.82
CA THR A 70 -0.19 3.64 13.45
C THR A 70 -1.25 3.18 12.45
N VAL A 71 -1.71 1.94 12.59
CA VAL A 71 -2.75 1.37 11.74
C VAL A 71 -4.06 2.15 11.89
N GLU A 72 -4.50 2.44 13.11
CA GLU A 72 -5.73 3.20 13.38
C GLU A 72 -5.71 4.58 12.73
N LYS A 73 -4.55 5.26 12.78
CA LYS A 73 -4.42 6.65 12.29
C LYS A 73 -4.26 6.76 10.78
N PHE A 74 -3.55 5.82 10.16
CA PHE A 74 -3.05 5.98 8.80
C PHE A 74 -3.50 4.91 7.81
N VAL A 75 -4.01 3.78 8.28
CA VAL A 75 -4.39 2.66 7.42
C VAL A 75 -5.89 2.64 7.21
N LYS A 76 -6.31 2.59 5.94
CA LYS A 76 -7.70 2.46 5.51
C LYS A 76 -7.81 1.41 4.41
N LYS A 77 -9.03 1.02 4.07
CA LYS A 77 -9.30 0.19 2.90
C LYS A 77 -8.58 0.75 1.66
N GLY A 78 -7.89 -0.10 0.93
CA GLY A 78 -7.12 0.25 -0.28
C GLY A 78 -5.68 0.73 -0.01
N THR A 79 -5.29 0.98 1.24
CA THR A 79 -3.90 1.36 1.56
C THR A 79 -2.94 0.23 1.19
N GLN A 80 -1.87 0.56 0.45
CA GLN A 80 -0.81 -0.40 0.15
C GLN A 80 0.20 -0.44 1.30
N LEU A 81 0.49 -1.65 1.77
CA LEU A 81 1.39 -1.90 2.91
C LEU A 81 2.45 -2.92 2.57
N TYR A 82 3.64 -2.73 3.12
CA TYR A 82 4.60 -3.78 3.41
C TYR A 82 4.39 -4.25 4.85
N VAL A 83 4.29 -5.55 5.03
CA VAL A 83 4.10 -6.20 6.33
C VAL A 83 5.16 -7.26 6.51
N GLU A 84 5.85 -7.25 7.65
CA GLU A 84 6.77 -8.28 8.06
C GLU A 84 6.36 -8.82 9.43
N GLY A 85 6.36 -10.13 9.60
CA GLY A 85 5.92 -10.76 10.84
C GLY A 85 6.10 -12.27 10.82
N LYS A 86 5.25 -12.96 11.57
CA LYS A 86 5.25 -14.43 11.72
C LYS A 86 3.84 -14.98 11.63
N LEU A 87 3.72 -16.21 11.14
CA LEU A 87 2.47 -16.96 11.18
C LEU A 87 2.17 -17.43 12.61
N LYS A 88 0.93 -17.25 13.04
CA LYS A 88 0.41 -17.77 14.28
C LYS A 88 -0.97 -18.38 14.07
N THR A 89 -1.15 -19.63 14.47
CA THR A 89 -2.45 -20.30 14.42
C THR A 89 -3.09 -20.28 15.79
N ARG A 90 -4.33 -19.79 15.85
CA ARG A 90 -5.19 -19.85 17.04
C ARG A 90 -6.27 -20.90 16.83
N SER A 91 -6.62 -21.62 17.91
CA SER A 91 -7.79 -22.50 17.94
C SER A 91 -8.89 -21.86 18.77
N TRP A 92 -10.12 -22.00 18.33
CA TRP A 92 -11.31 -21.56 19.03
C TRP A 92 -12.44 -22.58 18.82
N THR A 93 -13.43 -22.57 19.67
CA THR A 93 -14.59 -23.49 19.59
C THR A 93 -15.76 -22.70 19.05
N ASP A 94 -16.38 -23.17 17.96
CA ASP A 94 -17.57 -22.56 17.40
C ASP A 94 -18.83 -22.84 18.24
N GLN A 95 -19.95 -22.24 17.86
CA GLN A 95 -21.22 -22.39 18.55
C GLN A 95 -21.76 -23.84 18.53
N THR A 96 -21.28 -24.68 17.62
CA THR A 96 -21.64 -26.10 17.52
C THR A 96 -20.74 -26.99 18.34
N GLY A 97 -19.75 -26.44 19.06
CA GLY A 97 -18.75 -27.17 19.85
C GLY A 97 -17.60 -27.72 19.03
N ALA A 98 -17.53 -27.43 17.72
CA ALA A 98 -16.44 -27.86 16.84
C ALA A 98 -15.21 -26.98 17.01
N LYS A 99 -14.02 -27.60 17.10
CA LYS A 99 -12.75 -26.91 17.18
C LYS A 99 -12.35 -26.35 15.81
N ARG A 100 -12.14 -25.03 15.72
CA ARG A 100 -11.71 -24.31 14.53
C ARG A 100 -10.31 -23.74 14.71
N TYR A 101 -9.63 -23.55 13.59
CA TYR A 101 -8.29 -22.99 13.55
C TYR A 101 -8.28 -21.78 12.62
N THR A 102 -7.63 -20.71 13.05
CA THR A 102 -7.43 -19.51 12.24
C THR A 102 -5.94 -19.17 12.24
N THR A 103 -5.34 -19.10 11.05
CA THR A 103 -3.94 -18.70 10.88
C THR A 103 -3.89 -17.21 10.56
N GLU A 104 -3.07 -16.49 11.30
CA GLU A 104 -2.92 -15.04 11.22
C GLU A 104 -1.45 -14.69 11.04
N VAL A 105 -1.19 -13.56 10.40
CA VAL A 105 0.13 -12.94 10.34
C VAL A 105 0.22 -11.93 11.48
N VAL A 106 0.98 -12.26 12.51
CA VAL A 106 1.28 -11.32 13.60
C VAL A 106 2.43 -10.45 13.12
N ALA A 107 2.14 -9.18 12.81
CA ALA A 107 3.11 -8.27 12.26
C ALA A 107 4.01 -7.66 13.33
N ASP A 108 5.30 -7.67 13.04
CA ASP A 108 6.34 -7.02 13.83
C ASP A 108 6.78 -5.68 13.19
N VAL A 109 6.60 -5.53 11.86
CA VAL A 109 6.90 -4.31 11.09
C VAL A 109 5.78 -4.04 10.10
N ILE A 110 5.39 -2.76 9.97
CA ILE A 110 4.48 -2.27 8.93
C ILE A 110 5.05 -0.99 8.34
N GLN A 111 5.03 -0.89 7.01
CA GLN A 111 5.41 0.30 6.27
C GLN A 111 4.34 0.63 5.22
N LEU A 112 3.88 1.89 5.22
CA LEU A 112 2.98 2.40 4.20
C LEU A 112 3.77 2.64 2.91
N LEU A 113 3.33 2.04 1.80
CA LEU A 113 3.97 2.15 0.49
C LEU A 113 3.21 3.10 -0.46
N GLY A 114 1.98 3.47 -0.11
CA GLY A 114 1.17 4.40 -0.89
C GLY A 114 1.82 5.79 -0.97
N LYS A 115 1.66 6.47 -2.11
CA LYS A 115 1.99 7.89 -2.21
C LYS A 115 1.26 8.61 -1.07
N ARG A 116 1.97 9.46 -0.34
CA ARG A 116 1.36 10.45 0.54
C ARG A 116 0.36 11.19 -0.34
N SER A 117 -0.94 10.94 -0.17
CA SER A 117 -1.95 11.77 -0.81
C SER A 117 -1.69 13.17 -0.26
N ASP A 118 -1.34 14.09 -1.17
CA ASP A 118 -1.19 15.49 -0.83
C ASP A 118 -2.47 15.93 -0.13
N ASN A 119 -2.39 15.99 1.19
CA ASN A 119 -3.44 16.57 1.99
C ASN A 119 -3.32 18.09 1.79
N PRO A 120 -4.22 18.77 1.07
CA PRO A 120 -4.12 20.20 0.82
C PRO A 120 -4.17 21.04 2.09
N ALA A 121 -4.38 20.43 3.26
CA ALA A 121 -4.44 21.09 4.56
C ALA A 121 -3.07 21.27 5.26
N ALA A 122 -1.94 20.80 4.69
CA ALA A 122 -0.61 20.96 5.30
C ALA A 122 0.23 22.09 4.67
N SER A 123 -0.37 22.96 3.85
CA SER A 123 0.31 24.11 3.20
C SER A 123 0.17 25.40 3.98
N GLY A 124 0.21 25.33 5.31
CA GLY A 124 0.08 26.47 6.21
C GLY A 124 1.37 26.83 6.94
N TYR A 125 2.54 26.80 6.27
CA TYR A 125 3.69 27.57 6.75
C TYR A 125 3.75 28.88 5.98
N ALA A 126 3.18 29.93 6.59
CA ALA A 126 3.42 31.30 6.20
C ALA A 126 4.92 31.59 6.36
N ALA A 127 5.63 31.74 5.25
CA ALA A 127 6.94 32.39 5.25
C ALA A 127 6.74 33.89 5.48
N PRO A 128 7.55 34.55 6.33
CA PRO A 128 7.49 36.00 6.51
C PRO A 128 8.00 36.69 5.24
N GLY A 129 7.28 37.73 4.85
CA GLY A 129 7.45 38.48 3.63
C GLY A 129 8.86 39.05 3.45
N GLN A 130 9.34 38.97 2.21
CA GLN A 130 10.30 39.93 1.67
C GLN A 130 9.75 40.47 0.35
N ASN A 131 9.47 41.76 0.40
CA ASN A 131 9.25 42.64 -0.73
C ASN A 131 10.50 42.64 -1.64
N GLY A 132 10.33 42.36 -2.90
CA GLY A 132 11.38 42.50 -3.89
C GLY A 132 10.81 42.18 -5.26
N GLY A 133 10.31 43.26 -5.95
CA GLY A 133 9.81 43.17 -7.32
C GLY A 133 10.94 42.81 -8.29
N TYR A 134 10.75 41.73 -9.03
CA TYR A 134 11.49 41.49 -10.26
C TYR A 134 10.49 41.40 -11.41
N GLN A 135 10.56 42.38 -12.34
CA GLN A 135 9.85 42.38 -13.60
C GLN A 135 10.32 41.15 -14.43
N GLN A 136 9.40 40.34 -14.88
CA GLN A 136 9.65 39.30 -15.89
C GLN A 136 9.91 39.97 -17.26
N PRO A 137 11.00 39.64 -17.93
CA PRO A 137 11.13 39.97 -19.36
C PRO A 137 10.24 39.07 -20.20
N ALA A 138 9.45 39.70 -21.07
CA ALA A 138 8.61 39.04 -22.05
C ALA A 138 9.48 38.24 -23.04
N TYR A 139 9.36 36.91 -23.07
CA TYR A 139 9.89 36.08 -24.11
C TYR A 139 8.98 36.15 -25.34
N GLN A 140 9.49 36.78 -26.42
CA GLN A 140 8.91 36.75 -27.75
C GLN A 140 8.92 35.32 -28.29
N GLN A 141 7.78 34.87 -28.80
CA GLN A 141 7.65 33.61 -29.54
C GLN A 141 8.49 33.67 -30.82
N PRO A 142 9.32 32.66 -31.10
CA PRO A 142 9.93 32.54 -32.43
C PRO A 142 8.89 32.07 -33.46
N ALA A 143 8.96 32.72 -34.65
CA ALA A 143 8.10 32.44 -35.79
C ALA A 143 8.22 30.99 -36.30
N ALA A 144 7.15 30.56 -36.94
CA ALA A 144 6.98 29.25 -37.56
C ALA A 144 8.13 28.89 -38.52
N GLN A 145 8.69 27.68 -38.32
CA GLN A 145 9.60 27.07 -39.30
C GLN A 145 8.82 26.50 -40.50
N PRO A 146 9.33 26.61 -41.69
CA PRO A 146 8.72 26.06 -42.90
C PRO A 146 8.83 24.53 -42.96
N ALA A 147 7.83 23.91 -43.59
CA ALA A 147 7.66 22.48 -43.79
C ALA A 147 8.88 21.80 -44.43
N ALA A 148 9.26 20.66 -43.87
CA ALA A 148 10.28 19.78 -44.47
C ALA A 148 9.72 19.09 -45.74
N PRO A 149 10.56 18.81 -46.73
CA PRO A 149 10.13 18.17 -47.97
C PRO A 149 9.83 16.69 -47.77
N GLU A 150 8.72 16.24 -48.38
CA GLU A 150 8.34 14.84 -48.49
C GLU A 150 9.35 14.05 -49.30
N TYR A 151 9.87 12.96 -48.72
CA TYR A 151 10.64 11.95 -49.44
C TYR A 151 9.67 10.92 -50.03
N PRO A 152 9.84 10.54 -51.32
CA PRO A 152 9.05 9.49 -51.93
C PRO A 152 9.39 8.13 -51.32
N SER A 153 8.37 7.39 -50.94
CA SER A 153 8.46 6.00 -50.49
C SER A 153 8.88 5.10 -51.65
N ASP A 154 10.02 4.46 -51.48
CA ASP A 154 10.51 3.42 -52.37
C ASP A 154 9.78 2.09 -52.10
N PRO A 155 9.11 1.44 -53.07
CA PRO A 155 8.51 0.15 -52.92
C PRO A 155 9.50 -0.96 -53.34
N GLY A 156 9.96 -1.72 -52.37
CA GLY A 156 10.64 -2.99 -52.72
C GLY A 156 11.86 -3.29 -51.89
N ASP A 157 11.66 -4.05 -50.86
CA ASP A 157 12.65 -5.09 -50.50
C ASP A 157 11.94 -6.25 -49.82
N ASP A 158 11.52 -7.20 -50.66
CA ASP A 158 11.19 -8.54 -50.29
C ASP A 158 12.48 -9.28 -49.89
N LEU A 159 12.66 -9.56 -48.61
CA LEU A 159 13.66 -10.49 -48.15
C LEU A 159 12.97 -11.71 -47.49
N PRO A 160 13.12 -12.92 -48.04
CA PRO A 160 12.62 -14.15 -47.47
C PRO A 160 13.66 -14.74 -46.51
N PHE A 161 13.35 -14.73 -45.19
CA PHE A 161 13.91 -15.72 -44.26
C PHE A 161 12.87 -16.09 -43.17
#